data_659f458624da1e05d503bb51633d63ca
#
_entry.id   659f458624da1e05d503bb51633d63ca
#
_cell.length_a   1.000
_cell.length_b   1.000
_cell.length_c   1.000
_cell.angle_alpha   90.00
_cell.angle_beta   90.00
_cell.angle_gamma   90.00
#
_symmetry.space_group_name_H-M   'P 1'
#
loop_
_entity.id
_entity.type
_entity.pdbx_description
1 polymer ?
#
loop_
_entity_poly.entity_id
_entity_poly.type
_entity_poly.pdbx_seq_one_letter_code
_entity_poly.pdbx_strand_id
1 'polypeptide(L)'
;MSRLPYHDTKSQGAPDFYFAINATFRFLLKHRGRKGWIRYLQEMGKSYFSPVNQQWKQGGLPEVAEYWKEFFQAEPGAEVEVEAQENQVSIEVKTCPAIRHLKNHQRDIVSCFCQHCYFLNQARAEEAGLSMTVEGGNGS
;
A
#
# COMPACT_ATOMS: atom_id res chain seq x y z
N MET A 1 -2.41 -9.76 16.36
CA MET A 1 -3.85 -9.45 16.17
C MET A 1 -4.13 -9.19 14.69
N SER A 2 -5.23 -9.74 14.19
CA SER A 2 -5.62 -9.52 12.80
C SER A 2 -6.17 -8.11 12.58
N ARG A 3 -5.72 -7.44 11.54
CA ARG A 3 -6.16 -6.08 11.18
C ARG A 3 -7.06 -6.08 9.96
N LEU A 4 -7.15 -7.21 9.27
CA LEU A 4 -8.03 -7.41 8.13
C LEU A 4 -9.12 -8.41 8.50
N PRO A 5 -10.16 -8.57 7.65
CA PRO A 5 -11.27 -9.50 7.97
C PRO A 5 -10.87 -10.96 8.09
N TYR A 6 -9.69 -11.32 7.65
CA TYR A 6 -9.16 -12.67 7.77
C TYR A 6 -7.82 -12.64 8.50
N HIS A 7 -7.40 -13.80 8.99
CA HIS A 7 -6.14 -13.95 9.69
C HIS A 7 -5.18 -14.80 8.87
N ASP A 8 -4.03 -14.23 8.53
CA ASP A 8 -2.99 -14.94 7.81
C ASP A 8 -1.94 -15.44 8.81
N THR A 9 -1.73 -16.75 8.83
CA THR A 9 -0.76 -17.38 9.74
C THR A 9 0.63 -17.53 9.15
N LYS A 10 0.82 -17.14 7.89
CA LYS A 10 2.12 -17.22 7.23
C LYS A 10 3.06 -16.16 7.75
N SER A 11 4.35 -16.50 7.82
CA SER A 11 5.40 -15.55 8.21
C SER A 11 5.79 -14.61 7.08
N GLN A 12 5.46 -14.95 5.84
CA GLN A 12 5.79 -14.16 4.66
C GLN A 12 4.55 -13.93 3.80
N GLY A 13 4.52 -12.79 3.14
CA GLY A 13 3.51 -12.50 2.15
C GLY A 13 3.67 -13.37 0.90
N ALA A 14 2.67 -13.35 0.02
CA ALA A 14 2.67 -14.07 -1.24
C ALA A 14 2.99 -13.09 -2.38
N PRO A 15 4.26 -12.97 -2.79
CA PRO A 15 4.64 -11.90 -3.73
C PRO A 15 4.02 -12.03 -5.11
N ASP A 16 3.51 -13.19 -5.48
CA ASP A 16 2.81 -13.37 -6.75
C ASP A 16 1.51 -12.57 -6.85
N PHE A 17 0.99 -12.10 -5.73
CA PHE A 17 -0.12 -11.14 -5.74
C PHE A 17 0.22 -9.88 -6.53
N TYR A 18 1.48 -9.48 -6.59
CA TYR A 18 1.88 -8.32 -7.37
C TYR A 18 1.63 -8.49 -8.87
N PHE A 19 1.69 -9.72 -9.36
CA PHE A 19 1.31 -10.02 -10.75
C PHE A 19 -0.16 -9.69 -10.99
N ALA A 20 -1.03 -10.12 -10.07
CA ALA A 20 -2.46 -9.86 -10.15
C ALA A 20 -2.77 -8.37 -10.03
N ILE A 21 -2.10 -7.69 -9.13
CA ILE A 21 -2.26 -6.24 -8.95
C ILE A 21 -1.90 -5.49 -10.23
N ASN A 22 -0.75 -5.81 -10.81
CA ASN A 22 -0.30 -5.17 -12.05
C ASN A 22 -1.27 -5.45 -13.21
N ALA A 23 -1.76 -6.68 -13.32
CA ALA A 23 -2.73 -7.06 -14.35
C ALA A 23 -4.07 -6.34 -14.15
N THR A 24 -4.52 -6.21 -12.91
CA THR A 24 -5.74 -5.49 -12.56
C THR A 24 -5.62 -4.01 -12.94
N PHE A 25 -4.51 -3.39 -12.62
CA PHE A 25 -4.27 -2.00 -12.99
C PHE A 25 -4.29 -1.81 -14.51
N ARG A 26 -3.65 -2.72 -15.24
CA ARG A 26 -3.64 -2.67 -16.71
C ARG A 26 -5.07 -2.75 -17.26
N PHE A 27 -5.86 -3.66 -16.73
CA PHE A 27 -7.25 -3.82 -17.13
C PHE A 27 -8.07 -2.54 -16.87
N LEU A 28 -7.94 -1.99 -15.67
CA LEU A 28 -8.68 -0.78 -15.30
C LEU A 28 -8.27 0.43 -16.14
N LEU A 29 -6.99 0.62 -16.36
CA LEU A 29 -6.49 1.72 -17.18
C LEU A 29 -6.99 1.60 -18.61
N LYS A 30 -7.02 0.39 -19.16
CA LYS A 30 -7.50 0.16 -20.50
C LYS A 30 -9.00 0.38 -20.65
N HIS A 31 -9.80 -0.07 -19.70
CA HIS A 31 -11.26 -0.08 -19.84
C HIS A 31 -11.96 1.07 -19.10
N ARG A 32 -11.33 1.69 -18.12
CA ARG A 32 -11.91 2.75 -17.30
C ARG A 32 -11.08 4.03 -17.29
N GLY A 33 -9.90 4.01 -17.87
CA GLY A 33 -8.99 5.14 -17.87
C GLY A 33 -8.41 5.46 -16.50
N ARG A 34 -7.60 6.51 -16.46
CA ARG A 34 -6.93 6.92 -15.22
C ARG A 34 -7.92 7.29 -14.10
N LYS A 35 -9.00 7.99 -14.46
CA LYS A 35 -10.00 8.40 -13.46
C LYS A 35 -10.68 7.20 -12.81
N GLY A 36 -11.01 6.18 -13.59
CA GLY A 36 -11.61 4.95 -13.07
C GLY A 36 -10.65 4.17 -12.20
N TRP A 37 -9.37 4.13 -12.58
CA TRP A 37 -8.33 3.48 -11.80
C TRP A 37 -8.15 4.18 -10.44
N ILE A 38 -8.10 5.51 -10.42
CA ILE A 38 -8.00 6.28 -9.18
C ILE A 38 -9.21 6.01 -8.28
N ARG A 39 -10.42 6.02 -8.86
CA ARG A 39 -11.64 5.74 -8.10
C ARG A 39 -11.61 4.36 -7.48
N TYR A 40 -11.13 3.37 -8.20
CA TYR A 40 -10.96 2.02 -7.69
C TYR A 40 -10.06 1.99 -6.46
N LEU A 41 -8.92 2.67 -6.54
CA LEU A 41 -7.97 2.74 -5.43
C LEU A 41 -8.56 3.44 -4.21
N GLN A 42 -9.27 4.54 -4.42
CA GLN A 42 -9.91 5.28 -3.33
C GLN A 42 -10.98 4.44 -2.66
N GLU A 43 -11.79 3.73 -3.45
CA GLU A 43 -12.83 2.84 -2.92
C GLU A 43 -12.21 1.69 -2.13
N MET A 44 -11.14 1.09 -2.65
CA MET A 44 -10.42 0.05 -1.95
C MET A 44 -9.89 0.56 -0.62
N GLY A 45 -9.29 1.76 -0.62
CA GLY A 45 -8.77 2.35 0.59
C GLY A 45 -9.82 2.58 1.66
N LYS A 46 -11.01 2.98 1.26
CA LYS A 46 -12.11 3.26 2.20
C LYS A 46 -12.85 2.02 2.66
N SER A 47 -13.15 1.11 1.73
CA SER A 47 -14.02 -0.04 2.01
C SER A 47 -13.26 -1.26 2.48
N TYR A 48 -12.31 -1.72 1.68
CA TYR A 48 -11.58 -2.94 2.01
C TYR A 48 -10.76 -2.79 3.28
N PHE A 49 -10.10 -1.65 3.43
CA PHE A 49 -9.24 -1.39 4.58
C PHE A 49 -9.95 -0.74 5.76
N SER A 50 -11.28 -0.69 5.74
CA SER A 50 -12.05 -0.05 6.81
C SER A 50 -11.66 -0.51 8.23
N PRO A 51 -11.48 -1.81 8.50
CA PRO A 51 -11.07 -2.24 9.84
C PRO A 51 -9.72 -1.67 10.27
N VAL A 52 -8.76 -1.62 9.36
CA VAL A 52 -7.43 -1.05 9.65
C VAL A 52 -7.54 0.44 9.85
N ASN A 53 -8.32 1.13 9.01
CA ASN A 53 -8.50 2.58 9.11
C ASN A 53 -9.10 2.96 10.47
N GLN A 54 -10.04 2.16 10.98
CA GLN A 54 -10.62 2.38 12.31
C GLN A 54 -9.60 2.20 13.42
N GLN A 55 -8.72 1.21 13.31
CA GLN A 55 -7.65 1.01 14.27
C GLN A 55 -6.68 2.20 14.28
N TRP A 56 -6.35 2.71 13.10
CA TRP A 56 -5.50 3.89 12.98
C TRP A 56 -6.17 5.11 13.60
N LYS A 57 -7.47 5.27 13.37
CA LYS A 57 -8.21 6.39 13.93
C LYS A 57 -8.22 6.37 15.46
N GLN A 58 -8.37 5.19 16.03
CA GLN A 58 -8.43 5.02 17.49
C GLN A 58 -7.06 5.06 18.14
N GLY A 59 -6.06 4.41 17.54
CA GLY A 59 -4.72 4.28 18.12
C GLY A 59 -3.71 5.31 17.65
N GLY A 60 -4.01 6.06 16.60
CA GLY A 60 -3.13 7.12 16.10
C GLY A 60 -1.87 6.62 15.43
N LEU A 61 -0.87 7.49 15.39
CA LEU A 61 0.38 7.22 14.67
C LEU A 61 1.12 5.97 15.14
N PRO A 62 1.16 5.61 16.44
CA PRO A 62 1.79 4.35 16.84
C PRO A 62 1.20 3.12 16.15
N GLU A 63 -0.12 3.10 15.93
CA GLU A 63 -0.77 2.00 15.22
C GLU A 63 -0.40 1.98 13.75
N VAL A 64 -0.28 3.13 13.13
CA VAL A 64 0.16 3.25 11.75
C VAL A 64 1.58 2.69 11.59
N ALA A 65 2.48 3.10 12.47
CA ALA A 65 3.87 2.64 12.44
C ALA A 65 3.97 1.13 12.60
N GLU A 66 3.24 0.58 13.56
CA GLU A 66 3.24 -0.86 13.82
C GLU A 66 2.72 -1.64 12.62
N TYR A 67 1.64 -1.17 12.03
CA TYR A 67 1.06 -1.80 10.83
C TYR A 67 2.08 -1.91 9.70
N TRP A 68 2.76 -0.81 9.39
CA TRP A 68 3.70 -0.79 8.27
C TRP A 68 4.97 -1.58 8.56
N LYS A 69 5.43 -1.61 9.81
CA LYS A 69 6.55 -2.46 10.21
C LYS A 69 6.23 -3.93 9.97
N GLU A 70 5.05 -4.37 10.44
CA GLU A 70 4.62 -5.76 10.26
C GLU A 70 4.45 -6.09 8.79
N PHE A 71 3.83 -5.20 8.03
CA PHE A 71 3.58 -5.42 6.61
C PHE A 71 4.88 -5.64 5.85
N PHE A 72 5.83 -4.73 6.00
CA PHE A 72 7.06 -4.81 5.22
C PHE A 72 8.01 -5.91 5.72
N GLN A 73 7.92 -6.28 6.98
CA GLN A 73 8.67 -7.45 7.48
C GLN A 73 8.23 -8.73 6.81
N ALA A 74 6.95 -8.84 6.50
CA ALA A 74 6.40 -10.04 5.88
C ALA A 74 6.62 -10.09 4.36
N GLU A 75 7.01 -8.98 3.74
CA GLU A 75 7.15 -8.91 2.27
C GLU A 75 8.55 -9.29 1.83
N PRO A 76 8.70 -10.39 1.07
CA PRO A 76 10.02 -10.81 0.59
C PRO A 76 10.69 -9.73 -0.27
N GLY A 77 11.95 -9.45 0.02
CA GLY A 77 12.75 -8.52 -0.76
C GLY A 77 12.50 -7.05 -0.46
N ALA A 78 11.66 -6.73 0.51
CA ALA A 78 11.44 -5.35 0.90
C ALA A 78 12.64 -4.79 1.67
N GLU A 79 13.03 -3.56 1.33
CA GLU A 79 13.99 -2.79 2.10
C GLU A 79 13.31 -1.47 2.44
N VAL A 80 12.69 -1.43 3.61
CA VAL A 80 11.84 -0.30 4.02
C VAL A 80 12.13 0.02 5.47
N GLU A 81 12.32 1.29 5.75
CA GLU A 81 12.48 1.78 7.13
C GLU A 81 11.23 2.53 7.54
N VAL A 82 10.69 2.19 8.70
CA VAL A 82 9.53 2.84 9.29
C VAL A 82 9.97 3.49 10.58
N GLU A 83 9.81 4.80 10.68
CA GLU A 83 10.22 5.56 11.86
C GLU A 83 9.04 6.34 12.43
N ALA A 84 8.71 6.06 13.68
CA ALA A 84 7.66 6.78 14.39
C ALA A 84 8.27 7.99 15.12
N GLN A 85 7.70 9.16 14.88
CA GLN A 85 8.05 10.39 15.57
C GLN A 85 6.82 10.89 16.32
N GLU A 86 6.96 11.95 17.08
CA GLU A 86 5.87 12.45 17.93
C GLU A 86 4.60 12.77 17.13
N ASN A 87 4.74 13.42 15.98
CA ASN A 87 3.61 13.88 15.20
C ASN A 87 3.63 13.43 13.74
N GLN A 88 4.46 12.43 13.42
CA GLN A 88 4.43 11.82 12.08
C GLN A 88 5.05 10.43 12.09
N VAL A 89 4.71 9.66 11.07
CA VAL A 89 5.37 8.39 10.76
C VAL A 89 6.01 8.55 9.39
N SER A 90 7.31 8.28 9.32
CA SER A 90 8.07 8.32 8.07
C SER A 90 8.32 6.91 7.58
N ILE A 91 8.09 6.68 6.30
CA ILE A 91 8.33 5.38 5.66
C ILE A 91 9.25 5.61 4.48
N GLU A 92 10.47 5.08 4.59
CA GLU A 92 11.45 5.20 3.49
C GLU A 92 11.54 3.86 2.78
N VAL A 93 11.12 3.84 1.53
CA VAL A 93 11.14 2.64 0.70
C VAL A 93 12.41 2.67 -0.15
N LYS A 94 13.40 1.89 0.28
CA LYS A 94 14.67 1.75 -0.46
C LYS A 94 14.53 0.75 -1.57
N THR A 95 13.85 -0.36 -1.30
CA THR A 95 13.51 -1.36 -2.30
C THR A 95 12.05 -1.74 -2.13
N CYS A 96 11.24 -1.39 -3.13
CA CYS A 96 9.82 -1.75 -3.16
C CYS A 96 9.68 -3.24 -3.49
N PRO A 97 9.05 -4.03 -2.63
CA PRO A 97 8.92 -5.47 -2.89
C PRO A 97 8.11 -5.77 -4.16
N ALA A 98 7.11 -4.95 -4.45
CA ALA A 98 6.27 -5.14 -5.65
C ALA A 98 7.08 -4.92 -6.93
N ILE A 99 7.76 -3.79 -7.02
CA ILE A 99 8.55 -3.44 -8.20
C ILE A 99 9.67 -4.46 -8.40
N ARG A 100 10.36 -4.82 -7.31
CA ARG A 100 11.43 -5.80 -7.37
C ARG A 100 10.94 -7.14 -7.90
N HIS A 101 9.82 -7.63 -7.36
CA HIS A 101 9.27 -8.93 -7.76
C HIS A 101 8.85 -8.92 -9.23
N LEU A 102 8.17 -7.85 -9.67
CA LEU A 102 7.76 -7.71 -11.06
C LEU A 102 8.96 -7.67 -12.01
N LYS A 103 10.00 -6.91 -11.67
CA LYS A 103 11.22 -6.82 -12.47
C LYS A 103 11.95 -8.15 -12.53
N ASN A 104 12.08 -8.84 -11.40
CA ASN A 104 12.78 -10.12 -11.33
C ASN A 104 12.11 -11.19 -12.20
N HIS A 105 10.81 -11.06 -12.44
CA HIS A 105 10.06 -11.99 -13.28
C HIS A 105 9.75 -11.41 -14.65
N GLN A 106 10.45 -10.34 -15.02
CA GLN A 106 10.38 -9.73 -16.36
C GLN A 106 8.94 -9.35 -16.76
N ARG A 107 8.15 -8.89 -15.79
CA ARG A 107 6.80 -8.43 -16.05
C ARG A 107 6.83 -6.99 -16.56
N ASP A 108 5.94 -6.69 -17.47
CA ASP A 108 5.75 -5.33 -17.98
C ASP A 108 4.92 -4.55 -16.97
N ILE A 109 5.55 -3.60 -16.29
CA ILE A 109 4.92 -2.84 -15.21
C ILE A 109 4.19 -1.64 -15.80
N VAL A 110 2.90 -1.45 -15.41
CA VAL A 110 2.15 -0.27 -15.87
C VAL A 110 2.86 1.00 -15.39
N SER A 111 2.88 2.02 -16.24
CA SER A 111 3.69 3.23 -16.01
C SER A 111 3.31 3.98 -14.73
N CYS A 112 2.07 3.91 -14.29
CA CYS A 112 1.60 4.60 -13.11
C CYS A 112 1.56 3.71 -11.86
N PHE A 113 2.21 2.52 -11.92
CA PHE A 113 2.12 1.55 -10.83
C PHE A 113 2.42 2.17 -9.46
N CYS A 114 3.52 2.94 -9.37
CA CYS A 114 3.93 3.51 -8.08
C CYS A 114 2.94 4.54 -7.54
N GLN A 115 2.12 5.15 -8.38
CA GLN A 115 1.14 6.13 -7.94
C GLN A 115 0.01 5.51 -7.13
N HIS A 116 -0.18 4.19 -7.21
CA HIS A 116 -1.23 3.54 -6.43
C HIS A 116 -1.01 3.69 -4.93
N CYS A 117 0.23 3.72 -4.49
CA CYS A 117 0.54 3.91 -3.07
C CYS A 117 -0.03 5.23 -2.55
N TYR A 118 0.05 6.29 -3.35
CA TYR A 118 -0.50 7.57 -2.96
C TYR A 118 -2.02 7.53 -2.89
N PHE A 119 -2.69 7.15 -3.98
CA PHE A 119 -4.15 7.21 -4.03
C PHE A 119 -4.82 6.27 -3.05
N LEU A 120 -4.27 5.08 -2.89
CA LEU A 120 -4.80 4.10 -1.95
C LEU A 120 -4.62 4.57 -0.51
N ASN A 121 -3.40 4.94 -0.15
CA ASN A 121 -3.07 5.25 1.23
C ASN A 121 -3.56 6.62 1.67
N GLN A 122 -3.69 7.58 0.74
CA GLN A 122 -4.32 8.84 1.05
C GLN A 122 -5.76 8.64 1.49
N ALA A 123 -6.51 7.80 0.78
CA ALA A 123 -7.89 7.49 1.14
C ALA A 123 -7.98 6.85 2.53
N ARG A 124 -7.04 5.94 2.83
CA ARG A 124 -6.98 5.31 4.16
C ARG A 124 -6.66 6.34 5.24
N ALA A 125 -5.71 7.21 4.98
CA ALA A 125 -5.32 8.25 5.93
C ALA A 125 -6.49 9.19 6.22
N GLU A 126 -7.21 9.62 5.20
CA GLU A 126 -8.39 10.48 5.37
C GLU A 126 -9.42 9.85 6.30
N GLU A 127 -9.70 8.55 6.11
CA GLU A 127 -10.66 7.83 6.96
C GLU A 127 -10.17 7.75 8.41
N ALA A 128 -8.87 7.78 8.63
CA ALA A 128 -8.27 7.74 9.96
C ALA A 128 -8.04 9.13 10.56
N GLY A 129 -8.40 10.19 9.85
CA GLY A 129 -8.18 11.56 10.31
C GLY A 129 -6.74 12.03 10.18
N LEU A 130 -5.98 11.41 9.28
CA LEU A 130 -4.56 11.72 9.06
C LEU A 130 -4.36 12.32 7.68
N SER A 131 -3.23 12.98 7.49
CA SER A 131 -2.81 13.44 6.16
C SER A 131 -1.58 12.68 5.72
N MET A 132 -1.35 12.64 4.41
CA MET A 132 -0.25 11.87 3.82
C MET A 132 0.40 12.66 2.70
N THR A 133 1.72 12.60 2.63
CA THR A 133 2.48 13.11 1.50
C THR A 133 3.41 12.01 1.00
N VAL A 134 3.73 12.05 -0.28
CA VAL A 134 4.64 11.08 -0.92
C VAL A 134 5.66 11.86 -1.75
N GLU A 135 6.91 11.46 -1.64
CA GLU A 135 7.99 12.00 -2.46
C GLU A 135 8.70 10.86 -3.17
N GLY A 136 9.11 11.09 -4.40
CA GLY A 136 9.86 10.11 -5.18
C GLY A 136 8.97 9.12 -5.91
N GLY A 137 9.60 8.23 -6.66
CA GLY A 137 8.91 7.28 -7.49
C GLY A 137 8.10 7.98 -8.59
N ASN A 138 7.18 7.25 -9.19
CA ASN A 138 6.28 7.80 -10.21
C ASN A 138 5.05 8.46 -9.60
N GLY A 139 4.97 8.47 -8.28
CA GLY A 139 3.84 9.02 -7.56
C GLY A 139 4.03 10.43 -7.05
N SER A 140 5.22 10.93 -7.17
CA SER A 140 5.55 12.27 -6.67
C SER A 140 5.29 13.35 -7.68
#